data_b487313b77e993b8e5bb355c65c95938
#
_entry.id   b487313b77e993b8e5bb355c65c95938
#
_cell.length_a   1.000
_cell.length_b   1.000
_cell.length_c   1.000
_cell.angle_alpha   90.00
_cell.angle_beta   90.00
_cell.angle_gamma   90.00
#
_symmetry.space_group_name_H-M   'P 1'
#
loop_
_entity.id
_entity.type
_entity.pdbx_description
1 polymer ?
#
loop_
_entity_poly.entity_id
_entity_poly.type
_entity_poly.pdbx_seq_one_letter_code
_entity_poly.pdbx_strand_id
1 'polypeptide(L)'
;MRNWCLLWLVFLLLNQHGKIVQVSAGIEFIESMGVHFMLNVSNDLTLSRTWAFSDGGPQALQFSPGVYNEQMFQGLDFVIYEAGRYGIRLILSLVNNYKDFGGKNQYVNWARDQGQNISSEDDFFTNSLVKGFYKNHINTVLNRRNSITGVCYKDDKTIMAWELMNEPRCPSDPSRNSIQAWITEMASYVKSVDTKHLLEVGLEGFYGESAPADRQFNLTAKLGTDFIANNQIPGIDFATIHLYPDQWIPDADEETQQTFSNNWINKHIQDAETILQKPLLVTEFGWKKSGFDIETRDKLLGTVYSDVYSSASCGGVAAGCMFWQLLTEGMDSYRDGYELVFNESRSTAFLIHEQSQKLAGIRKMHAWPRHREDNETVNNEVGY
;
A
#
# COMPACT_ATOMS: atom_id res chain seq x y z
N MET A 1 -6.48 21.96 26.14
CA MET A 1 -5.72 23.15 25.69
C MET A 1 -4.26 22.86 25.31
N ARG A 2 -3.76 21.61 25.33
CA ARG A 2 -2.37 21.26 24.90
C ARG A 2 -2.26 20.65 23.50
N ASN A 3 -3.36 20.19 22.90
CA ASN A 3 -3.32 19.51 21.59
C ASN A 3 -3.44 20.44 20.38
N TRP A 4 -3.87 21.68 20.57
CA TRP A 4 -3.94 22.69 19.51
C TRP A 4 -2.56 23.24 19.09
N CYS A 5 -1.56 23.16 19.96
CA CYS A 5 -0.21 23.62 19.63
C CYS A 5 0.54 22.70 18.66
N LEU A 6 0.21 21.41 18.58
CA LEU A 6 0.88 20.47 17.67
C LEU A 6 0.35 20.59 16.23
N LEU A 7 -0.93 20.86 16.04
CA LEU A 7 -1.50 21.18 14.72
C LEU A 7 -0.89 22.48 14.16
N TRP A 8 -0.68 23.49 14.98
CA TRP A 8 -0.02 24.75 14.61
C TRP A 8 1.47 24.59 14.31
N LEU A 9 2.15 23.61 14.88
CA LEU A 9 3.57 23.34 14.59
C LEU A 9 3.77 22.73 13.19
N VAL A 10 2.85 21.92 12.69
CA VAL A 10 2.87 21.46 11.28
C VAL A 10 2.63 22.63 10.34
N PHE A 11 1.75 23.57 10.66
CA PHE A 11 1.55 24.80 9.89
C PHE A 11 2.74 25.78 9.97
N LEU A 12 3.44 25.85 11.10
CA LEU A 12 4.57 26.76 11.30
C LEU A 12 5.87 26.27 10.66
N LEU A 13 6.05 24.97 10.45
CA LEU A 13 7.22 24.41 9.75
C LEU A 13 7.18 24.66 8.24
N LEU A 14 6.01 24.92 7.66
CA LEU A 14 5.87 25.37 6.25
C LEU A 14 6.34 26.82 6.04
N ASN A 15 6.74 27.56 7.08
CA ASN A 15 6.90 29.01 7.02
C ASN A 15 8.34 29.51 7.25
N GLN A 16 9.37 28.72 6.94
CA GLN A 16 10.76 29.24 7.01
C GLN A 16 11.11 30.24 5.89
N HIS A 17 10.21 30.50 4.93
CA HIS A 17 10.42 31.48 3.86
C HIS A 17 9.37 32.61 3.77
N GLY A 18 8.64 32.89 4.86
CA GLY A 18 7.88 34.14 5.01
C GLY A 18 6.76 34.39 4.01
N LYS A 19 6.20 33.38 3.35
CA LYS A 19 5.01 33.51 2.50
C LYS A 19 3.92 32.55 2.98
N ILE A 20 2.85 33.12 3.53
CA ILE A 20 1.59 32.41 3.75
C ILE A 20 1.03 32.09 2.37
N VAL A 21 1.24 30.87 1.89
CA VAL A 21 0.48 30.35 0.74
C VAL A 21 -0.82 29.81 1.31
N GLN A 22 -1.90 30.48 0.99
CA GLN A 22 -3.26 30.05 1.33
C GLN A 22 -3.59 28.80 0.49
N VAL A 23 -3.33 27.61 1.05
CA VAL A 23 -3.54 26.29 0.44
C VAL A 23 -4.90 25.78 0.92
N SER A 24 -6.00 26.28 0.35
CA SER A 24 -7.34 25.88 0.78
C SER A 24 -7.86 24.60 0.10
N ALA A 25 -7.28 24.12 -1.00
CA ALA A 25 -7.79 22.98 -1.75
C ALA A 25 -6.88 21.74 -1.73
N GLY A 26 -5.60 21.87 -1.38
CA GLY A 26 -4.68 20.74 -1.21
C GLY A 26 -4.68 20.16 0.20
N ILE A 27 -5.32 20.85 1.15
CA ILE A 27 -5.28 20.52 2.56
C ILE A 27 -5.97 19.18 2.85
N GLU A 28 -7.11 18.88 2.24
CA GLU A 28 -7.84 17.63 2.50
C GLU A 28 -7.05 16.39 2.06
N PHE A 29 -6.39 16.42 0.92
CA PHE A 29 -5.53 15.32 0.48
C PHE A 29 -4.24 15.23 1.31
N ILE A 30 -3.63 16.37 1.65
CA ILE A 30 -2.46 16.46 2.52
C ILE A 30 -2.81 16.07 3.95
N GLU A 31 -3.97 16.48 4.46
CA GLU A 31 -4.45 16.12 5.79
C GLU A 31 -4.76 14.63 5.88
N SER A 32 -5.40 14.03 4.88
CA SER A 32 -5.65 12.58 4.86
C SER A 32 -4.36 11.76 4.88
N MET A 33 -3.28 12.25 4.29
CA MET A 33 -1.99 11.54 4.22
C MET A 33 -1.02 11.93 5.34
N GLY A 34 -0.90 13.22 5.67
CA GLY A 34 0.15 13.72 6.60
C GLY A 34 -0.09 13.36 8.06
N VAL A 35 -1.34 13.22 8.48
CA VAL A 35 -1.68 12.91 9.87
C VAL A 35 -1.40 11.45 10.23
N HIS A 36 -1.45 10.55 9.26
CA HIS A 36 -1.12 9.14 9.44
C HIS A 36 0.30 8.92 9.99
N PHE A 37 1.27 9.79 9.63
CA PHE A 37 2.67 9.56 10.00
C PHE A 37 2.97 9.81 11.47
N MET A 38 2.43 10.86 12.07
CA MET A 38 2.68 11.13 13.50
C MET A 38 2.07 10.07 14.40
N LEU A 39 0.91 9.53 14.04
CA LEU A 39 0.27 8.43 14.76
C LEU A 39 1.01 7.11 14.55
N ASN A 40 1.56 6.87 13.37
CA ASN A 40 2.40 5.71 13.10
C ASN A 40 3.64 5.70 14.00
N VAL A 41 4.32 6.83 14.16
CA VAL A 41 5.52 6.94 15.02
C VAL A 41 5.20 6.67 16.48
N SER A 42 4.09 7.17 17.00
CA SER A 42 3.69 6.95 18.40
C SER A 42 3.36 5.49 18.71
N ASN A 43 3.15 4.66 17.69
CA ASN A 43 2.86 3.23 17.80
C ASN A 43 3.95 2.35 17.17
N ASP A 44 5.13 2.89 16.93
CA ASP A 44 6.31 2.19 16.37
C ASP A 44 6.07 1.53 14.99
N LEU A 45 5.12 2.04 14.21
CA LEU A 45 4.87 1.58 12.85
C LEU A 45 5.97 2.07 11.92
N THR A 46 6.47 1.19 11.06
CA THR A 46 7.63 1.46 10.20
C THR A 46 7.30 1.45 8.71
N LEU A 47 6.08 1.06 8.35
CA LEU A 47 5.61 0.95 6.97
C LEU A 47 4.20 1.55 6.87
N SER A 48 3.95 2.29 5.81
CA SER A 48 2.63 2.82 5.44
C SER A 48 2.39 2.62 3.96
N ARG A 49 1.16 2.30 3.58
CA ARG A 49 0.71 2.23 2.19
C ARG A 49 -0.23 3.41 1.93
N THR A 50 -0.05 4.09 0.80
CA THR A 50 -0.84 5.25 0.43
C THR A 50 -0.89 5.45 -1.08
N TRP A 51 -1.70 6.42 -1.53
CA TRP A 51 -1.97 6.65 -2.95
C TRP A 51 -0.95 7.62 -3.57
N ALA A 52 -0.38 7.28 -4.72
CA ALA A 52 0.33 8.18 -5.59
C ALA A 52 -0.51 8.50 -6.84
N PHE A 53 -1.81 8.49 -6.69
CA PHE A 53 -2.79 8.80 -7.73
C PHE A 53 -3.96 9.61 -7.15
N SER A 54 -4.60 10.39 -7.97
CA SER A 54 -5.94 10.94 -7.88
C SER A 54 -6.26 11.48 -9.27
N ASP A 55 -7.26 10.90 -9.94
CA ASP A 55 -7.46 11.04 -11.38
C ASP A 55 -8.78 11.73 -11.68
N GLY A 56 -8.72 12.81 -12.46
CA GLY A 56 -9.90 13.61 -12.82
C GLY A 56 -10.45 14.44 -11.66
N GLY A 57 -11.31 15.39 -11.96
CA GLY A 57 -11.90 16.26 -10.95
C GLY A 57 -11.02 17.47 -10.57
N PRO A 58 -11.57 18.39 -9.77
CA PRO A 58 -10.96 19.71 -9.54
C PRO A 58 -9.73 19.68 -8.61
N GLN A 59 -9.60 18.64 -7.79
CA GLN A 59 -8.52 18.48 -6.82
C GLN A 59 -7.66 17.23 -7.11
N ALA A 60 -7.71 16.73 -8.35
CA ALA A 60 -6.96 15.55 -8.73
C ALA A 60 -5.45 15.84 -8.84
N LEU A 61 -4.65 14.80 -8.63
CA LEU A 61 -3.22 14.81 -8.96
C LEU A 61 -3.01 14.93 -10.47
N GLN A 62 -3.82 14.20 -11.25
CA GLN A 62 -3.84 14.22 -12.70
C GLN A 62 -5.22 14.68 -13.22
N PHE A 63 -5.29 15.87 -13.83
CA PHE A 63 -6.53 16.41 -14.35
C PHE A 63 -7.01 15.71 -15.63
N SER A 64 -6.06 15.39 -16.49
CA SER A 64 -6.22 14.64 -17.74
C SER A 64 -4.90 13.97 -18.09
N PRO A 65 -4.87 13.01 -19.03
CA PRO A 65 -3.65 12.28 -19.35
C PRO A 65 -2.45 13.18 -19.64
N GLY A 66 -1.44 13.11 -18.76
CA GLY A 66 -0.23 13.91 -18.84
C GLY A 66 -0.32 15.34 -18.31
N VAL A 67 -1.48 15.77 -17.78
CA VAL A 67 -1.69 17.11 -17.21
C VAL A 67 -1.87 17.00 -15.70
N TYR A 68 -0.89 17.48 -14.95
CA TYR A 68 -0.78 17.28 -13.50
C TYR A 68 -0.99 18.56 -12.72
N ASN A 69 -1.48 18.39 -11.49
CA ASN A 69 -1.61 19.44 -10.50
C ASN A 69 -0.34 19.50 -9.66
N GLU A 70 0.48 20.53 -9.88
CA GLU A 70 1.73 20.71 -9.16
C GLU A 70 1.52 20.88 -7.65
N GLN A 71 0.43 21.49 -7.23
CA GLN A 71 0.12 21.66 -5.81
C GLN A 71 -0.15 20.30 -5.13
N MET A 72 -0.86 19.39 -5.82
CA MET A 72 -1.09 18.04 -5.32
C MET A 72 0.20 17.22 -5.30
N PHE A 73 1.08 17.39 -6.30
CA PHE A 73 2.41 16.80 -6.25
C PHE A 73 3.25 17.31 -5.09
N GLN A 74 3.18 18.60 -4.76
CA GLN A 74 3.87 19.15 -3.58
C GLN A 74 3.33 18.54 -2.28
N GLY A 75 2.05 18.20 -2.23
CA GLY A 75 1.47 17.42 -1.13
C GLY A 75 2.09 16.03 -1.01
N LEU A 76 2.22 15.30 -2.11
CA LEU A 76 2.87 14.00 -2.12
C LEU A 76 4.38 14.11 -1.81
N ASP A 77 5.06 15.14 -2.30
CA ASP A 77 6.45 15.47 -1.93
C ASP A 77 6.60 15.61 -0.41
N PHE A 78 5.67 16.32 0.22
CA PHE A 78 5.65 16.52 1.67
C PHE A 78 5.41 15.20 2.43
N VAL A 79 4.49 14.37 1.96
CA VAL A 79 4.22 13.05 2.56
C VAL A 79 5.49 12.18 2.55
N ILE A 80 6.19 12.10 1.42
CA ILE A 80 7.43 11.32 1.30
C ILE A 80 8.53 11.90 2.21
N TYR A 81 8.67 13.22 2.22
CA TYR A 81 9.65 13.90 3.08
C TYR A 81 9.41 13.64 4.57
N GLU A 82 8.16 13.82 5.05
CA GLU A 82 7.83 13.58 6.45
C GLU A 82 7.96 12.10 6.82
N ALA A 83 7.51 11.17 5.99
CA ALA A 83 7.71 9.75 6.22
C ALA A 83 9.20 9.42 6.44
N GLY A 84 10.08 9.98 5.59
CA GLY A 84 11.53 9.81 5.73
C GLY A 84 12.08 10.39 7.04
N ARG A 85 11.57 11.53 7.50
CA ARG A 85 11.96 12.14 8.79
C ARG A 85 11.62 11.25 9.98
N TYR A 86 10.50 10.52 9.89
CA TYR A 86 10.05 9.62 10.96
C TYR A 86 10.53 8.18 10.78
N GLY A 87 11.34 7.89 9.75
CA GLY A 87 11.85 6.53 9.49
C GLY A 87 10.79 5.56 8.98
N ILE A 88 9.66 6.07 8.49
CA ILE A 88 8.58 5.28 7.90
C ILE A 88 8.89 5.06 6.43
N ARG A 89 8.70 3.83 5.94
CA ARG A 89 8.78 3.46 4.54
C ARG A 89 7.41 3.52 3.90
N LEU A 90 7.36 3.75 2.58
CA LEU A 90 6.10 3.87 1.84
C LEU A 90 5.97 2.80 0.77
N ILE A 91 4.78 2.21 0.66
CA ILE A 91 4.27 1.57 -0.54
C ILE A 91 3.35 2.57 -1.22
N LEU A 92 3.62 2.90 -2.47
CA LEU A 92 2.86 3.89 -3.23
C LEU A 92 2.06 3.21 -4.35
N SER A 93 0.73 3.21 -4.21
CA SER A 93 -0.19 2.71 -5.23
C SER A 93 -0.33 3.70 -6.38
N LEU A 94 -0.31 3.21 -7.62
CA LEU A 94 -0.23 4.03 -8.83
C LEU A 94 -1.60 4.25 -9.51
N VAL A 95 -2.62 3.46 -9.16
CA VAL A 95 -4.00 3.62 -9.64
C VAL A 95 -4.96 2.78 -8.80
N ASN A 96 -6.25 3.11 -8.83
CA ASN A 96 -7.31 2.34 -8.17
C ASN A 96 -8.13 1.53 -9.18
N ASN A 97 -8.53 0.33 -8.79
CA ASN A 97 -9.57 -0.42 -9.50
C ASN A 97 -10.95 0.25 -9.40
N TYR A 98 -11.24 0.88 -8.27
CA TYR A 98 -12.51 1.54 -7.97
C TYR A 98 -12.54 2.98 -8.45
N LYS A 99 -13.74 3.59 -8.37
CA LYS A 99 -13.97 4.98 -8.80
C LYS A 99 -13.50 6.03 -7.81
N ASP A 100 -13.17 5.59 -6.60
CA ASP A 100 -12.64 6.47 -5.59
C ASP A 100 -11.31 7.07 -6.07
N PHE A 101 -11.24 8.40 -6.04
CA PHE A 101 -10.16 9.16 -6.64
C PHE A 101 -9.94 8.90 -8.14
N GLY A 102 -11.01 8.54 -8.88
CA GLY A 102 -11.02 8.34 -10.33
C GLY A 102 -10.74 6.93 -10.80
N GLY A 103 -9.54 6.41 -10.54
CA GLY A 103 -9.13 5.05 -10.84
C GLY A 103 -9.30 4.62 -12.31
N LYS A 104 -9.35 3.30 -12.57
CA LYS A 104 -9.43 2.75 -13.94
C LYS A 104 -10.60 3.33 -14.74
N ASN A 105 -11.71 3.66 -14.07
CA ASN A 105 -12.89 4.26 -14.71
C ASN A 105 -12.55 5.62 -15.34
N GLN A 106 -11.75 6.45 -14.66
CA GLN A 106 -11.37 7.75 -15.19
C GLN A 106 -10.46 7.62 -16.43
N TYR A 107 -9.54 6.67 -16.44
CA TYR A 107 -8.67 6.42 -17.59
C TYR A 107 -9.45 6.01 -18.85
N VAL A 108 -10.43 5.12 -18.70
CA VAL A 108 -11.27 4.72 -19.85
C VAL A 108 -12.21 5.85 -20.30
N ASN A 109 -12.66 6.72 -19.39
CA ASN A 109 -13.41 7.91 -19.75
C ASN A 109 -12.57 8.88 -20.59
N TRP A 110 -11.32 9.14 -20.20
CA TRP A 110 -10.41 9.97 -21.01
C TRP A 110 -10.20 9.40 -22.42
N ALA A 111 -10.09 8.08 -22.54
CA ALA A 111 -9.99 7.45 -23.87
C ALA A 111 -11.30 7.59 -24.68
N ARG A 112 -12.44 7.45 -24.01
CA ARG A 112 -13.76 7.64 -24.64
C ARG A 112 -13.92 9.06 -25.15
N ASP A 113 -13.50 10.07 -24.38
CA ASP A 113 -13.52 11.48 -24.77
C ASP A 113 -12.62 11.77 -25.98
N GLN A 114 -11.58 10.93 -26.20
CA GLN A 114 -10.73 10.95 -27.39
C GLN A 114 -11.25 10.06 -28.54
N GLY A 115 -12.51 9.63 -28.49
CA GLY A 115 -13.16 8.88 -29.56
C GLY A 115 -12.86 7.38 -29.60
N GLN A 116 -12.25 6.81 -28.54
CA GLN A 116 -12.07 5.37 -28.46
C GLN A 116 -13.40 4.66 -28.20
N ASN A 117 -13.58 3.51 -28.84
CA ASN A 117 -14.68 2.62 -28.55
C ASN A 117 -14.38 1.84 -27.24
N ILE A 118 -14.93 2.30 -26.14
CA ILE A 118 -14.77 1.72 -24.81
C ILE A 118 -16.08 1.01 -24.43
N SER A 119 -16.01 -0.30 -24.22
CA SER A 119 -17.14 -1.17 -23.88
C SER A 119 -17.40 -1.23 -22.37
N SER A 120 -16.33 -1.22 -21.57
CA SER A 120 -16.42 -1.28 -20.11
C SER A 120 -15.22 -0.60 -19.45
N GLU A 121 -15.23 -0.46 -18.12
CA GLU A 121 -14.07 0.02 -17.38
C GLU A 121 -12.90 -1.00 -17.39
N ASP A 122 -13.16 -2.26 -17.71
CA ASP A 122 -12.12 -3.29 -17.82
C ASP A 122 -11.27 -3.16 -19.11
N ASP A 123 -11.71 -2.32 -20.07
CA ASP A 123 -10.88 -1.93 -21.21
C ASP A 123 -9.58 -1.20 -20.75
N PHE A 124 -9.51 -0.81 -19.48
CA PHE A 124 -8.29 -0.34 -18.85
C PHE A 124 -7.13 -1.33 -19.03
N PHE A 125 -7.40 -2.62 -18.94
CA PHE A 125 -6.37 -3.66 -19.03
C PHE A 125 -5.94 -3.98 -20.47
N THR A 126 -6.79 -3.67 -21.46
CA THR A 126 -6.59 -4.15 -22.84
C THR A 126 -6.41 -3.03 -23.86
N ASN A 127 -7.07 -1.88 -23.69
CA ASN A 127 -7.00 -0.77 -24.65
C ASN A 127 -5.59 -0.14 -24.65
N SER A 128 -4.97 -0.07 -25.85
CA SER A 128 -3.60 0.41 -25.98
C SER A 128 -3.40 1.88 -25.61
N LEU A 129 -4.41 2.74 -25.91
CA LEU A 129 -4.36 4.16 -25.55
C LEU A 129 -4.42 4.34 -24.04
N VAL A 130 -5.34 3.63 -23.37
CA VAL A 130 -5.49 3.65 -21.92
C VAL A 130 -4.22 3.18 -21.21
N LYS A 131 -3.63 2.07 -21.68
CA LYS A 131 -2.33 1.59 -21.19
C LYS A 131 -1.22 2.61 -21.43
N GLY A 132 -1.28 3.36 -22.52
CA GLY A 132 -0.38 4.47 -22.81
C GLY A 132 -0.51 5.62 -21.79
N PHE A 133 -1.72 6.00 -21.43
CA PHE A 133 -1.97 6.99 -20.38
C PHE A 133 -1.41 6.54 -19.03
N TYR A 134 -1.65 5.29 -18.66
CA TYR A 134 -1.17 4.74 -17.40
C TYR A 134 0.37 4.66 -17.36
N LYS A 135 1.02 4.20 -18.42
CA LYS A 135 2.49 4.23 -18.52
C LYS A 135 3.07 5.64 -18.41
N ASN A 136 2.39 6.63 -18.99
CA ASN A 136 2.79 8.02 -18.83
C ASN A 136 2.69 8.49 -17.37
N HIS A 137 1.62 8.08 -16.65
CA HIS A 137 1.48 8.34 -15.22
C HIS A 137 2.62 7.70 -14.42
N ILE A 138 2.88 6.40 -14.61
CA ILE A 138 4.01 5.70 -14.00
C ILE A 138 5.31 6.48 -14.21
N ASN A 139 5.63 6.82 -15.47
CA ASN A 139 6.85 7.53 -15.79
C ASN A 139 6.95 8.90 -15.11
N THR A 140 5.84 9.62 -15.04
CA THR A 140 5.79 10.95 -14.42
C THR A 140 6.00 10.86 -12.91
N VAL A 141 5.32 9.93 -12.23
CA VAL A 141 5.45 9.76 -10.78
C VAL A 141 6.87 9.28 -10.41
N LEU A 142 7.37 8.24 -11.06
CA LEU A 142 8.66 7.67 -10.72
C LEU A 142 9.83 8.65 -10.95
N ASN A 143 9.73 9.48 -11.99
CA ASN A 143 10.74 10.51 -12.29
C ASN A 143 10.47 11.86 -11.63
N ARG A 144 9.39 11.98 -10.86
CA ARG A 144 9.11 13.19 -10.07
C ARG A 144 10.32 13.52 -9.19
N ARG A 145 10.80 14.75 -9.28
CA ARG A 145 11.78 15.29 -8.34
C ARG A 145 11.04 15.96 -7.18
N ASN A 146 11.19 15.42 -5.99
CA ASN A 146 10.60 15.97 -4.77
C ASN A 146 11.05 17.43 -4.60
N SER A 147 10.09 18.35 -4.49
CA SER A 147 10.37 19.79 -4.42
C SER A 147 11.03 20.22 -3.11
N ILE A 148 10.97 19.39 -2.07
CA ILE A 148 11.55 19.65 -0.74
C ILE A 148 12.98 19.10 -0.67
N THR A 149 13.17 17.82 -1.05
CA THR A 149 14.46 17.12 -0.93
C THR A 149 15.33 17.23 -2.16
N GLY A 150 14.76 17.53 -3.33
CA GLY A 150 15.46 17.49 -4.61
C GLY A 150 15.79 16.09 -5.12
N VAL A 151 15.37 15.02 -4.43
CA VAL A 151 15.59 13.62 -4.82
C VAL A 151 14.47 13.16 -5.77
N CYS A 152 14.82 12.40 -6.83
CA CYS A 152 13.78 11.77 -7.64
C CYS A 152 13.11 10.63 -6.84
N TYR A 153 11.80 10.43 -7.03
CA TYR A 153 11.07 9.38 -6.30
C TYR A 153 11.69 7.99 -6.50
N LYS A 154 12.07 7.64 -7.71
CA LYS A 154 12.79 6.37 -8.01
C LYS A 154 14.19 6.26 -7.39
N ASP A 155 14.67 7.29 -6.71
CA ASP A 155 15.94 7.32 -5.99
C ASP A 155 15.75 7.57 -4.49
N ASP A 156 14.50 7.77 -4.03
CA ASP A 156 14.19 8.12 -2.65
C ASP A 156 14.01 6.86 -1.78
N LYS A 157 14.92 6.69 -0.83
CA LYS A 157 14.95 5.54 0.08
C LYS A 157 13.72 5.44 0.98
N THR A 158 12.91 6.48 1.10
CA THR A 158 11.67 6.48 1.87
C THR A 158 10.63 5.60 1.18
N ILE A 159 10.61 5.59 -0.14
CA ILE A 159 9.77 4.69 -0.91
C ILE A 159 10.38 3.28 -0.85
N MET A 160 9.62 2.31 -0.37
CA MET A 160 10.02 0.91 -0.34
C MET A 160 9.61 0.20 -1.62
N ALA A 161 8.37 0.45 -2.06
CA ALA A 161 7.79 -0.26 -3.18
C ALA A 161 6.77 0.58 -3.96
N TRP A 162 6.59 0.20 -5.21
CA TRP A 162 5.48 0.60 -6.07
C TRP A 162 4.43 -0.49 -6.08
N GLU A 163 3.17 -0.09 -6.08
CA GLU A 163 2.03 -0.96 -6.28
C GLU A 163 1.37 -0.64 -7.62
N LEU A 164 1.20 -1.66 -8.48
CA LEU A 164 0.64 -1.42 -9.80
C LEU A 164 -0.80 -0.93 -9.76
N MET A 165 -1.66 -1.48 -8.91
CA MET A 165 -3.06 -1.08 -8.79
C MET A 165 -3.64 -1.56 -7.47
N ASN A 166 -4.35 -0.70 -6.77
CA ASN A 166 -5.17 -1.16 -5.65
C ASN A 166 -6.28 -2.10 -6.16
N GLU A 167 -6.26 -3.35 -5.68
CA GLU A 167 -7.27 -4.39 -5.88
C GLU A 167 -7.71 -4.61 -7.34
N PRO A 168 -6.80 -4.94 -8.27
CA PRO A 168 -7.14 -5.15 -9.67
C PRO A 168 -8.21 -6.23 -9.86
N ARG A 169 -9.27 -5.92 -10.61
CA ARG A 169 -10.35 -6.84 -10.96
C ARG A 169 -10.78 -6.62 -12.41
N CYS A 170 -10.97 -7.72 -13.16
CA CYS A 170 -11.45 -7.72 -14.54
C CYS A 170 -12.63 -8.71 -14.71
N PRO A 171 -13.83 -8.37 -14.21
CA PRO A 171 -15.00 -9.24 -14.29
C PRO A 171 -15.42 -9.60 -15.71
N SER A 172 -15.06 -8.78 -16.70
CA SER A 172 -15.35 -9.02 -18.11
C SER A 172 -14.50 -10.13 -18.72
N ASP A 173 -13.36 -10.48 -18.08
CA ASP A 173 -12.50 -11.58 -18.54
C ASP A 173 -12.27 -12.63 -17.44
N PRO A 174 -13.20 -13.57 -17.28
CA PRO A 174 -13.04 -14.70 -16.33
C PRO A 174 -11.86 -15.62 -16.65
N SER A 175 -11.29 -15.56 -17.86
CA SER A 175 -10.12 -16.34 -18.24
C SER A 175 -8.82 -15.87 -17.56
N ARG A 176 -8.84 -14.64 -16.98
CA ARG A 176 -7.73 -14.00 -16.29
C ARG A 176 -6.58 -13.55 -17.19
N ASN A 177 -6.69 -13.79 -18.51
CA ASN A 177 -5.62 -13.47 -19.46
C ASN A 177 -5.35 -11.98 -19.55
N SER A 178 -6.39 -11.15 -19.46
CA SER A 178 -6.28 -9.69 -19.56
C SER A 178 -5.46 -9.11 -18.40
N ILE A 179 -5.75 -9.48 -17.15
CA ILE A 179 -4.98 -9.03 -15.98
C ILE A 179 -3.56 -9.59 -16.03
N GLN A 180 -3.39 -10.89 -16.32
CA GLN A 180 -2.07 -11.52 -16.42
C GLN A 180 -1.17 -10.80 -17.44
N ALA A 181 -1.70 -10.52 -18.63
CA ALA A 181 -0.96 -9.81 -19.67
C ALA A 181 -0.66 -8.36 -19.26
N TRP A 182 -1.63 -7.68 -18.64
CA TRP A 182 -1.47 -6.31 -18.17
C TRP A 182 -0.40 -6.20 -17.05
N ILE A 183 -0.43 -7.08 -16.05
CA ILE A 183 0.58 -7.10 -14.99
C ILE A 183 1.96 -7.36 -15.60
N THR A 184 2.08 -8.32 -16.53
CA THR A 184 3.35 -8.63 -17.20
C THR A 184 3.91 -7.39 -17.92
N GLU A 185 3.06 -6.68 -18.67
CA GLU A 185 3.44 -5.48 -19.41
C GLU A 185 3.83 -4.33 -18.46
N MET A 186 3.03 -4.08 -17.41
CA MET A 186 3.26 -2.96 -16.50
C MET A 186 4.43 -3.22 -15.55
N ALA A 187 4.61 -4.45 -15.06
CA ALA A 187 5.78 -4.82 -14.25
C ALA A 187 7.08 -4.61 -15.04
N SER A 188 7.12 -5.09 -16.28
CA SER A 188 8.27 -4.86 -17.17
C SER A 188 8.51 -3.35 -17.39
N TYR A 189 7.44 -2.57 -17.56
CA TYR A 189 7.56 -1.12 -17.77
C TYR A 189 8.09 -0.41 -16.52
N VAL A 190 7.52 -0.67 -15.33
CA VAL A 190 8.00 -0.09 -14.07
C VAL A 190 9.48 -0.43 -13.87
N LYS A 191 9.87 -1.69 -14.02
CA LYS A 191 11.27 -2.12 -13.86
C LYS A 191 12.21 -1.54 -14.91
N SER A 192 11.71 -1.11 -16.07
CA SER A 192 12.52 -0.37 -17.05
C SER A 192 12.81 1.07 -16.63
N VAL A 193 11.97 1.68 -15.78
CA VAL A 193 12.10 3.05 -15.27
C VAL A 193 12.83 3.07 -13.93
N ASP A 194 12.55 2.08 -13.07
CA ASP A 194 13.07 1.97 -11.71
C ASP A 194 13.44 0.52 -11.37
N THR A 195 14.74 0.28 -11.21
CA THR A 195 15.31 -1.02 -10.84
C THR A 195 15.67 -1.12 -9.35
N LYS A 196 15.45 -0.07 -8.56
CA LYS A 196 15.90 0.02 -7.17
C LYS A 196 14.82 -0.35 -6.17
N HIS A 197 13.58 0.08 -6.43
CA HIS A 197 12.47 -0.16 -5.54
C HIS A 197 11.80 -1.50 -5.84
N LEU A 198 11.18 -2.06 -4.81
CA LEU A 198 10.35 -3.25 -4.94
C LEU A 198 9.08 -2.93 -5.71
N LEU A 199 8.46 -3.96 -6.27
CA LEU A 199 7.20 -3.87 -7.01
C LEU A 199 6.27 -5.00 -6.59
N GLU A 200 5.00 -4.67 -6.41
CA GLU A 200 3.94 -5.61 -6.17
C GLU A 200 2.69 -5.25 -7.00
N VAL A 201 1.69 -6.12 -7.00
CA VAL A 201 0.52 -5.97 -7.88
C VAL A 201 -0.62 -5.20 -7.25
N GLY A 202 -0.85 -5.33 -5.94
CA GLY A 202 -2.01 -4.83 -5.19
C GLY A 202 -3.16 -5.84 -5.09
N LEU A 203 -2.85 -7.14 -5.07
CA LEU A 203 -3.86 -8.19 -5.05
C LEU A 203 -4.53 -8.33 -3.70
N GLU A 204 -5.82 -8.65 -3.73
CA GLU A 204 -6.57 -9.10 -2.56
C GLU A 204 -6.20 -10.52 -2.11
N GLY A 205 -5.71 -11.35 -3.03
CA GLY A 205 -5.29 -12.73 -2.76
C GLY A 205 -6.20 -13.82 -3.35
N PHE A 206 -7.25 -13.48 -4.10
CA PHE A 206 -8.15 -14.50 -4.64
C PHE A 206 -7.44 -15.47 -5.59
N TYR A 207 -7.70 -16.76 -5.37
CA TYR A 207 -7.13 -17.84 -6.18
C TYR A 207 -7.84 -18.01 -7.51
N GLY A 208 -7.09 -18.49 -8.49
CA GLY A 208 -7.59 -18.79 -9.84
C GLY A 208 -7.39 -20.24 -10.25
N GLU A 209 -7.18 -20.45 -11.55
CA GLU A 209 -6.98 -21.79 -12.13
C GLU A 209 -5.62 -22.40 -11.77
N SER A 210 -4.65 -21.60 -11.36
CA SER A 210 -3.33 -22.11 -10.93
C SER A 210 -3.38 -22.89 -9.62
N ALA A 211 -4.44 -22.68 -8.79
CA ALA A 211 -4.67 -23.39 -7.56
C ALA A 211 -6.12 -23.90 -7.44
N PRO A 212 -6.53 -24.90 -8.23
CA PRO A 212 -7.92 -25.37 -8.28
C PRO A 212 -8.46 -25.89 -6.95
N ALA A 213 -7.60 -26.47 -6.11
CA ALA A 213 -7.97 -26.98 -4.78
C ALA A 213 -8.39 -25.85 -3.80
N ASP A 214 -7.93 -24.64 -4.05
CA ASP A 214 -8.13 -23.49 -3.19
C ASP A 214 -9.26 -22.56 -3.67
N ARG A 215 -10.07 -23.03 -4.61
CA ARG A 215 -11.26 -22.30 -5.12
C ARG A 215 -12.28 -21.94 -4.03
N GLN A 216 -12.24 -22.60 -2.88
CA GLN A 216 -13.02 -22.20 -1.71
C GLN A 216 -12.73 -20.78 -1.25
N PHE A 217 -11.51 -20.27 -1.54
CA PHE A 217 -11.10 -18.89 -1.29
C PHE A 217 -11.32 -17.98 -2.51
N ASN A 218 -11.90 -18.49 -3.59
CA ASN A 218 -12.35 -17.69 -4.71
C ASN A 218 -13.85 -17.42 -4.57
N LEU A 219 -14.19 -16.51 -3.69
CA LEU A 219 -15.57 -16.19 -3.30
C LEU A 219 -16.41 -15.67 -4.47
N THR A 220 -15.76 -15.18 -5.53
CA THR A 220 -16.43 -14.84 -6.77
C THR A 220 -15.56 -15.27 -7.96
N ALA A 221 -16.06 -16.23 -8.75
CA ALA A 221 -15.38 -16.76 -9.94
C ALA A 221 -15.09 -15.69 -11.04
N LYS A 222 -15.45 -14.42 -10.81
CA LYS A 222 -15.46 -13.35 -11.81
C LYS A 222 -14.48 -12.21 -11.52
N LEU A 223 -13.52 -12.38 -10.62
CA LEU A 223 -12.60 -11.26 -10.31
C LEU A 223 -11.50 -11.09 -11.36
N GLY A 224 -11.19 -12.13 -12.13
CA GLY A 224 -10.17 -12.06 -13.18
C GLY A 224 -8.74 -12.09 -12.66
N THR A 225 -8.51 -12.33 -11.36
CA THR A 225 -7.19 -12.47 -10.73
C THR A 225 -6.85 -13.93 -10.43
N ASP A 226 -5.56 -14.19 -10.26
CA ASP A 226 -5.01 -15.48 -9.83
C ASP A 226 -3.79 -15.22 -8.95
N PHE A 227 -3.94 -15.41 -7.64
CA PHE A 227 -2.89 -15.07 -6.66
C PHE A 227 -1.54 -15.68 -7.02
N ILE A 228 -1.51 -16.97 -7.39
CA ILE A 228 -0.25 -17.64 -7.73
C ILE A 228 0.30 -17.12 -9.05
N ALA A 229 -0.48 -17.21 -10.15
CA ALA A 229 -0.01 -16.85 -11.47
C ALA A 229 0.41 -15.39 -11.59
N ASN A 230 -0.34 -14.47 -10.96
CA ASN A 230 -0.04 -13.04 -11.01
C ASN A 230 1.24 -12.70 -10.24
N ASN A 231 1.47 -13.35 -9.08
CA ASN A 231 2.68 -13.11 -8.29
C ASN A 231 3.92 -13.84 -8.84
N GLN A 232 3.77 -14.84 -9.73
CA GLN A 232 4.90 -15.48 -10.41
C GLN A 232 5.48 -14.65 -11.57
N ILE A 233 4.81 -13.57 -11.98
CA ILE A 233 5.29 -12.70 -13.05
C ILE A 233 6.67 -12.14 -12.71
N PRO A 234 7.65 -12.18 -13.65
CA PRO A 234 8.96 -11.56 -13.46
C PRO A 234 8.84 -10.05 -13.15
N GLY A 235 9.61 -9.61 -12.17
CA GLY A 235 9.60 -8.21 -11.72
C GLY A 235 8.63 -7.92 -10.57
N ILE A 236 7.73 -8.83 -10.22
CA ILE A 236 6.97 -8.78 -8.97
C ILE A 236 7.85 -9.35 -7.85
N ASP A 237 8.17 -8.53 -6.85
CA ASP A 237 9.18 -8.85 -5.84
C ASP A 237 8.59 -9.52 -4.59
N PHE A 238 7.35 -9.18 -4.23
CA PHE A 238 6.63 -9.76 -3.09
C PHE A 238 5.14 -9.85 -3.38
N ALA A 239 4.46 -10.69 -2.63
CA ALA A 239 3.02 -10.91 -2.74
C ALA A 239 2.27 -10.09 -1.69
N THR A 240 1.05 -9.70 -2.04
CA THR A 240 0.14 -9.00 -1.13
C THR A 240 -1.22 -9.68 -1.08
N ILE A 241 -1.88 -9.56 0.07
CA ILE A 241 -3.26 -9.97 0.29
C ILE A 241 -4.00 -8.93 1.10
N HIS A 242 -5.34 -8.90 0.93
CA HIS A 242 -6.27 -8.18 1.80
C HIS A 242 -7.12 -9.16 2.60
N LEU A 243 -7.87 -8.66 3.60
CA LEU A 243 -8.78 -9.49 4.40
C LEU A 243 -9.94 -8.68 4.96
N TYR A 244 -11.13 -8.91 4.40
CA TYR A 244 -12.39 -8.29 4.81
C TYR A 244 -13.50 -9.34 4.95
N PRO A 245 -13.48 -10.17 6.01
CA PRO A 245 -14.43 -11.29 6.15
C PRO A 245 -15.88 -10.84 6.26
N ASP A 246 -16.12 -9.67 6.86
CA ASP A 246 -17.44 -9.05 6.95
C ASP A 246 -18.04 -8.66 5.59
N GLN A 247 -17.19 -8.32 4.59
CA GLN A 247 -17.64 -8.04 3.23
C GLN A 247 -17.73 -9.29 2.37
N TRP A 248 -16.80 -10.23 2.58
CA TRP A 248 -16.65 -11.37 1.67
C TRP A 248 -17.61 -12.53 2.01
N ILE A 249 -17.92 -12.70 3.29
CA ILE A 249 -18.86 -13.69 3.78
C ILE A 249 -19.83 -13.07 4.79
N PRO A 250 -20.62 -12.04 4.39
CA PRO A 250 -21.42 -11.21 5.29
C PRO A 250 -22.51 -11.99 6.04
N ASP A 251 -22.99 -13.10 5.48
CA ASP A 251 -24.05 -13.94 6.05
C ASP A 251 -23.53 -14.98 7.05
N ALA A 252 -22.19 -15.10 7.21
CA ALA A 252 -21.57 -16.03 8.14
C ALA A 252 -21.55 -15.44 9.57
N ASP A 253 -21.64 -16.32 10.57
CA ASP A 253 -21.45 -15.91 11.96
C ASP A 253 -19.98 -15.55 12.26
N GLU A 254 -19.75 -14.90 13.39
CA GLU A 254 -18.42 -14.42 13.80
C GLU A 254 -17.39 -15.56 13.85
N GLU A 255 -17.75 -16.73 14.37
CA GLU A 255 -16.85 -17.88 14.47
C GLU A 255 -16.41 -18.38 13.09
N THR A 256 -17.37 -18.45 12.15
CA THR A 256 -17.10 -18.82 10.75
C THR A 256 -16.21 -17.78 10.07
N GLN A 257 -16.46 -16.48 10.26
CA GLN A 257 -15.65 -15.40 9.70
C GLN A 257 -14.22 -15.40 10.28
N GLN A 258 -14.09 -15.68 11.57
CA GLN A 258 -12.78 -15.81 12.23
C GLN A 258 -12.00 -17.03 11.72
N THR A 259 -12.67 -18.17 11.57
CA THR A 259 -12.07 -19.40 11.01
C THR A 259 -11.63 -19.18 9.57
N PHE A 260 -12.47 -18.52 8.77
CA PHE A 260 -12.12 -18.14 7.40
C PHE A 260 -10.87 -17.26 7.38
N SER A 261 -10.79 -16.26 8.24
CA SER A 261 -9.66 -15.31 8.30
C SER A 261 -8.35 -16.03 8.62
N ASN A 262 -8.36 -16.92 9.60
CA ASN A 262 -7.21 -17.72 9.96
C ASN A 262 -6.77 -18.63 8.79
N ASN A 263 -7.71 -19.34 8.18
CA ASN A 263 -7.42 -20.20 7.02
C ASN A 263 -6.90 -19.43 5.83
N TRP A 264 -7.46 -18.23 5.55
CA TRP A 264 -7.01 -17.35 4.48
C TRP A 264 -5.54 -16.96 4.64
N ILE A 265 -5.17 -16.43 5.81
CA ILE A 265 -3.81 -15.98 6.06
C ILE A 265 -2.83 -17.15 6.02
N ASN A 266 -3.12 -18.23 6.73
CA ASN A 266 -2.22 -19.39 6.81
C ASN A 266 -2.01 -20.06 5.46
N LYS A 267 -3.07 -20.15 4.62
CA LYS A 267 -2.95 -20.70 3.27
C LYS A 267 -2.06 -19.83 2.39
N HIS A 268 -2.22 -18.50 2.43
CA HIS A 268 -1.38 -17.59 1.64
C HIS A 268 0.07 -17.56 2.12
N ILE A 269 0.31 -17.66 3.43
CA ILE A 269 1.66 -17.83 3.97
C ILE A 269 2.29 -19.11 3.42
N GLN A 270 1.58 -20.23 3.49
CA GLN A 270 2.05 -21.51 2.98
C GLN A 270 2.39 -21.44 1.48
N ASP A 271 1.52 -20.86 0.66
CA ASP A 271 1.73 -20.77 -0.78
C ASP A 271 2.83 -19.77 -1.16
N ALA A 272 2.91 -18.65 -0.44
CA ALA A 272 4.00 -17.70 -0.62
C ALA A 272 5.36 -18.35 -0.30
N GLU A 273 5.42 -19.21 0.72
CA GLU A 273 6.63 -19.94 1.11
C GLU A 273 6.97 -21.09 0.14
N THR A 274 5.99 -21.94 -0.19
CA THR A 274 6.26 -23.19 -0.90
C THR A 274 6.19 -23.07 -2.41
N ILE A 275 5.36 -22.17 -2.95
CA ILE A 275 5.12 -22.02 -4.39
C ILE A 275 5.77 -20.76 -4.93
N LEU A 276 5.49 -19.61 -4.31
CA LEU A 276 6.00 -18.34 -4.81
C LEU A 276 7.45 -18.09 -4.43
N GLN A 277 7.87 -18.57 -3.26
CA GLN A 277 9.18 -18.29 -2.65
C GLN A 277 9.44 -16.77 -2.56
N LYS A 278 8.41 -16.01 -2.17
CA LYS A 278 8.42 -14.55 -2.06
C LYS A 278 7.90 -14.12 -0.70
N PRO A 279 8.36 -12.97 -0.19
CA PRO A 279 7.73 -12.34 0.97
C PRO A 279 6.25 -12.10 0.74
N LEU A 280 5.45 -12.18 1.81
CA LEU A 280 4.02 -11.89 1.84
C LEU A 280 3.74 -10.75 2.80
N LEU A 281 2.97 -9.77 2.36
CA LEU A 281 2.40 -8.72 3.21
C LEU A 281 0.87 -8.80 3.21
N VAL A 282 0.26 -8.66 4.37
CA VAL A 282 -1.17 -8.35 4.47
C VAL A 282 -1.29 -6.85 4.37
N THR A 283 -1.59 -6.33 3.18
CA THR A 283 -1.52 -4.88 2.90
C THR A 283 -2.78 -4.12 3.26
N GLU A 284 -3.90 -4.82 3.41
CA GLU A 284 -5.12 -4.29 4.00
C GLU A 284 -5.86 -5.37 4.77
N PHE A 285 -6.36 -5.05 5.94
CA PHE A 285 -7.35 -5.86 6.64
C PHE A 285 -8.13 -4.99 7.62
N GLY A 286 -9.37 -5.38 7.86
CA GLY A 286 -10.25 -4.65 8.75
C GLY A 286 -11.55 -5.37 9.01
N TRP A 287 -12.28 -4.84 9.99
CA TRP A 287 -13.63 -5.25 10.32
C TRP A 287 -14.48 -4.01 10.44
N LYS A 288 -15.58 -3.98 9.70
CA LYS A 288 -16.49 -2.83 9.70
C LYS A 288 -17.26 -2.78 11.02
N LYS A 289 -17.18 -1.63 11.65
CA LYS A 289 -17.91 -1.37 12.88
C LYS A 289 -19.42 -1.32 12.61
N SER A 290 -20.09 -2.46 12.72
CA SER A 290 -21.55 -2.52 12.80
C SER A 290 -21.97 -2.47 14.27
N GLY A 291 -22.28 -1.27 14.80
CA GLY A 291 -22.56 -1.09 16.22
C GLY A 291 -21.29 -0.91 17.09
N PHE A 292 -21.34 -1.37 18.33
CA PHE A 292 -20.28 -1.15 19.34
C PHE A 292 -19.25 -2.29 19.44
N ASP A 293 -19.10 -3.15 18.43
CA ASP A 293 -18.28 -4.35 18.55
C ASP A 293 -16.79 -4.13 18.23
N ILE A 294 -16.11 -3.42 19.16
CA ILE A 294 -14.64 -3.30 19.15
C ILE A 294 -13.99 -4.67 19.41
N GLU A 295 -14.65 -5.56 20.15
CA GLU A 295 -14.10 -6.87 20.53
C GLU A 295 -13.88 -7.77 19.33
N THR A 296 -14.85 -7.87 18.42
CA THR A 296 -14.73 -8.67 17.19
C THR A 296 -13.63 -8.15 16.29
N ARG A 297 -13.50 -6.81 16.15
CA ARG A 297 -12.39 -6.21 15.41
C ARG A 297 -11.05 -6.53 16.06
N ASP A 298 -10.93 -6.38 17.37
CA ASP A 298 -9.68 -6.64 18.09
C ASP A 298 -9.29 -8.12 18.00
N LYS A 299 -10.25 -9.04 17.98
CA LYS A 299 -10.02 -10.47 17.71
C LYS A 299 -9.43 -10.70 16.31
N LEU A 300 -10.02 -10.10 15.27
CA LEU A 300 -9.48 -10.21 13.90
C LEU A 300 -8.05 -9.71 13.84
N LEU A 301 -7.81 -8.50 14.38
CA LEU A 301 -6.46 -7.94 14.41
C LEU A 301 -5.49 -8.87 15.16
N GLY A 302 -5.91 -9.40 16.30
CA GLY A 302 -5.11 -10.34 17.09
C GLY A 302 -4.76 -11.61 16.32
N THR A 303 -5.70 -12.17 15.53
CA THR A 303 -5.46 -13.33 14.66
C THR A 303 -4.44 -13.01 13.57
N VAL A 304 -4.65 -11.94 12.80
CA VAL A 304 -3.73 -11.51 11.75
C VAL A 304 -2.32 -11.30 12.31
N TYR A 305 -2.22 -10.60 13.44
CA TYR A 305 -0.95 -10.32 14.09
C TYR A 305 -0.26 -11.57 14.60
N SER A 306 -1.00 -12.53 15.16
CA SER A 306 -0.47 -13.79 15.63
C SER A 306 0.09 -14.65 14.50
N ASP A 307 -0.63 -14.77 13.40
CA ASP A 307 -0.22 -15.59 12.25
C ASP A 307 1.02 -14.99 11.57
N VAL A 308 1.02 -13.68 11.33
CA VAL A 308 2.18 -12.97 10.77
C VAL A 308 3.40 -13.10 11.68
N TYR A 309 3.22 -12.90 13.00
CA TYR A 309 4.31 -13.03 13.96
C TYR A 309 4.85 -14.46 14.02
N SER A 310 3.97 -15.47 14.02
CA SER A 310 4.36 -16.89 14.07
C SER A 310 5.23 -17.26 12.87
N SER A 311 4.83 -16.86 11.66
CA SER A 311 5.65 -17.06 10.46
C SER A 311 6.98 -16.31 10.55
N ALA A 312 6.96 -15.02 10.83
CA ALA A 312 8.15 -14.18 10.87
C ALA A 312 9.18 -14.65 11.93
N SER A 313 8.70 -15.05 13.12
CA SER A 313 9.58 -15.51 14.23
C SER A 313 10.30 -16.82 13.92
N CYS A 314 9.71 -17.66 13.06
CA CYS A 314 10.31 -18.89 12.57
C CYS A 314 11.18 -18.70 11.31
N GLY A 315 11.36 -17.45 10.84
CA GLY A 315 12.09 -17.16 9.61
C GLY A 315 11.28 -17.44 8.34
N GLY A 316 9.95 -17.53 8.44
CA GLY A 316 9.03 -17.71 7.32
C GLY A 316 8.80 -16.41 6.53
N VAL A 317 7.92 -16.47 5.54
CA VAL A 317 7.76 -15.45 4.50
C VAL A 317 6.84 -14.28 4.86
N ALA A 318 6.00 -14.39 5.91
CA ALA A 318 5.14 -13.28 6.32
C ALA A 318 5.98 -12.12 6.87
N ALA A 319 6.02 -11.01 6.13
CA ALA A 319 6.92 -9.90 6.39
C ALA A 319 6.27 -8.73 7.16
N GLY A 320 4.95 -8.71 7.26
CA GLY A 320 4.21 -7.67 7.98
C GLY A 320 2.75 -7.57 7.60
N CYS A 321 2.05 -6.66 8.26
CA CYS A 321 0.64 -6.39 7.97
C CYS A 321 0.30 -4.92 8.23
N MET A 322 -0.68 -4.40 7.49
CA MET A 322 -1.19 -3.04 7.56
C MET A 322 -2.71 -3.07 7.62
N PHE A 323 -3.29 -2.44 8.61
CA PHE A 323 -4.75 -2.36 8.77
C PHE A 323 -5.34 -1.21 7.94
N TRP A 324 -6.57 -1.38 7.50
CA TRP A 324 -7.38 -0.34 6.88
C TRP A 324 -8.40 0.17 7.88
N GLN A 325 -8.47 1.46 8.15
CA GLN A 325 -7.54 2.56 7.85
C GLN A 325 -7.31 3.40 9.11
N LEU A 326 -6.20 4.15 9.13
CA LEU A 326 -5.90 5.07 10.22
C LEU A 326 -6.44 6.46 9.89
N LEU A 327 -7.26 7.02 10.77
CA LEU A 327 -7.71 8.40 10.71
C LEU A 327 -7.34 9.15 11.99
N THR A 328 -7.43 10.49 11.93
CA THR A 328 -7.37 11.34 13.11
C THR A 328 -8.71 11.97 13.43
N GLU A 329 -8.81 12.53 14.62
CA GLU A 329 -9.92 13.40 14.98
C GLU A 329 -10.07 14.55 13.97
N GLY A 330 -11.30 14.79 13.52
CA GLY A 330 -11.62 15.81 12.53
C GLY A 330 -11.62 15.33 11.07
N MET A 331 -11.28 14.06 10.81
CA MET A 331 -11.35 13.43 9.47
C MET A 331 -12.65 12.65 9.25
N ASP A 332 -13.77 13.11 9.81
CA ASP A 332 -15.04 12.37 9.80
C ASP A 332 -15.60 12.14 8.38
N SER A 333 -15.26 13.01 7.41
CA SER A 333 -15.66 12.85 6.00
C SER A 333 -15.03 11.65 5.29
N TYR A 334 -13.97 11.07 5.86
CA TYR A 334 -13.26 9.89 5.33
C TYR A 334 -13.63 8.60 6.04
N ARG A 335 -14.55 8.63 7.01
CA ARG A 335 -15.01 7.44 7.72
C ARG A 335 -15.80 6.53 6.80
N ASP A 336 -15.39 5.27 6.73
CA ASP A 336 -16.03 4.21 5.95
C ASP A 336 -16.56 3.05 6.81
N GLY A 337 -16.33 3.13 8.13
CA GLY A 337 -16.67 2.12 9.12
C GLY A 337 -15.51 1.20 9.51
N TYR A 338 -14.39 1.24 8.81
CA TYR A 338 -13.16 0.49 9.14
C TYR A 338 -12.14 1.32 9.88
N GLU A 339 -12.34 2.62 9.92
CA GLU A 339 -11.39 3.56 10.48
C GLU A 339 -10.99 3.24 11.93
N LEU A 340 -9.71 3.41 12.20
CA LEU A 340 -9.13 3.45 13.53
C LEU A 340 -8.75 4.89 13.86
N VAL A 341 -9.37 5.45 14.90
CA VAL A 341 -8.95 6.69 15.52
C VAL A 341 -8.42 6.31 16.89
N PHE A 342 -7.12 6.42 17.11
CA PHE A 342 -6.46 5.83 18.29
C PHE A 342 -7.04 6.32 19.63
N ASN A 343 -7.47 7.58 19.70
CA ASN A 343 -8.11 8.10 20.90
C ASN A 343 -9.50 7.48 21.19
N GLU A 344 -10.17 7.01 20.13
CA GLU A 344 -11.49 6.34 20.21
C GLU A 344 -11.38 4.81 20.40
N SER A 345 -10.22 4.23 20.09
CA SER A 345 -10.01 2.76 20.02
C SER A 345 -8.73 2.35 20.76
N ARG A 346 -8.68 2.58 22.05
CA ARG A 346 -7.46 2.35 22.87
C ARG A 346 -7.00 0.89 22.90
N SER A 347 -7.92 -0.08 22.96
CA SER A 347 -7.58 -1.51 22.95
C SER A 347 -6.90 -1.90 21.64
N THR A 348 -7.47 -1.45 20.52
CA THR A 348 -6.91 -1.67 19.19
C THR A 348 -5.54 -1.00 19.03
N ALA A 349 -5.40 0.25 19.50
CA ALA A 349 -4.11 0.95 19.48
C ALA A 349 -3.03 0.20 20.27
N PHE A 350 -3.40 -0.39 21.40
CA PHE A 350 -2.50 -1.21 22.22
C PHE A 350 -2.08 -2.49 21.48
N LEU A 351 -3.01 -3.20 20.84
CA LEU A 351 -2.69 -4.38 20.02
C LEU A 351 -1.73 -4.06 18.89
N ILE A 352 -1.94 -2.96 18.18
CA ILE A 352 -1.07 -2.49 17.10
C ILE A 352 0.34 -2.22 17.62
N HIS A 353 0.43 -1.50 18.74
CA HIS A 353 1.72 -1.20 19.37
C HIS A 353 2.46 -2.47 19.82
N GLU A 354 1.78 -3.40 20.50
CA GLU A 354 2.39 -4.67 20.89
C GLU A 354 2.93 -5.47 19.71
N GLN A 355 2.15 -5.56 18.62
CA GLN A 355 2.57 -6.25 17.41
C GLN A 355 3.80 -5.62 16.78
N SER A 356 3.83 -4.30 16.70
CA SER A 356 4.97 -3.56 16.18
C SER A 356 6.25 -3.84 16.99
N GLN A 357 6.14 -3.84 18.32
CA GLN A 357 7.24 -4.18 19.22
C GLN A 357 7.72 -5.63 19.02
N LYS A 358 6.81 -6.59 18.88
CA LYS A 358 7.14 -8.00 18.63
C LYS A 358 7.93 -8.17 17.33
N LEU A 359 7.45 -7.57 16.22
CA LEU A 359 8.15 -7.63 14.93
C LEU A 359 9.51 -6.90 14.94
N ALA A 360 9.58 -5.75 15.62
CA ALA A 360 10.85 -5.04 15.82
C ALA A 360 11.87 -5.89 16.62
N GLY A 361 11.40 -6.71 17.58
CA GLY A 361 12.21 -7.67 18.32
C GLY A 361 12.85 -8.73 17.41
N ILE A 362 12.07 -9.32 16.49
CA ILE A 362 12.57 -10.30 15.50
C ILE A 362 13.68 -9.67 14.64
N ARG A 363 13.48 -8.47 14.15
CA ARG A 363 14.45 -7.76 13.31
C ARG A 363 15.77 -7.53 14.03
N LYS A 364 15.76 -7.31 15.35
CA LYS A 364 16.97 -7.18 16.17
C LYS A 364 17.68 -8.53 16.35
N MET A 365 16.94 -9.62 16.52
CA MET A 365 17.52 -10.97 16.69
C MET A 365 18.18 -11.49 15.41
N HIS A 366 17.61 -11.17 14.25
CA HIS A 366 18.12 -11.61 12.94
C HIS A 366 19.01 -10.56 12.26
N ALA A 367 19.30 -9.43 12.91
CA ALA A 367 20.30 -8.50 12.41
C ALA A 367 21.67 -9.19 12.46
N TRP A 368 22.15 -9.65 11.29
CA TRP A 368 23.48 -10.23 11.13
C TRP A 368 24.52 -9.25 11.71
N PRO A 369 25.49 -9.72 12.54
CA PRO A 369 26.57 -8.86 12.98
C PRO A 369 27.29 -8.35 11.73
N ARG A 370 27.27 -7.04 11.51
CA ARG A 370 28.12 -6.44 10.47
C ARG A 370 29.55 -6.85 10.84
N HIS A 371 30.22 -7.59 9.99
CA HIS A 371 31.65 -7.79 10.09
C HIS A 371 32.28 -6.41 10.26
N ARG A 372 32.88 -6.17 11.43
CA ARG A 372 33.89 -5.13 11.54
C ARG A 372 35.00 -5.57 10.59
N GLU A 373 35.20 -4.85 9.51
CA GLU A 373 36.48 -4.84 8.81
C GLU A 373 37.46 -4.24 9.81
N ASP A 374 38.16 -5.10 10.53
CA ASP A 374 39.30 -4.71 11.31
C ASP A 374 40.38 -4.26 10.31
N ASN A 375 40.52 -2.94 10.19
CA ASN A 375 41.72 -2.32 9.63
C ASN A 375 42.89 -2.64 10.59
N GLU A 376 43.44 -3.82 10.46
CA GLU A 376 44.83 -4.04 10.90
C GLU A 376 45.75 -3.30 9.94
N THR A 377 46.08 -2.10 10.32
CA THR A 377 47.28 -1.42 9.81
C THR A 377 48.50 -2.20 10.29
N VAL A 378 49.01 -3.02 9.40
CA VAL A 378 50.33 -3.61 9.56
C VAL A 378 51.39 -2.48 9.48
N ASN A 379 51.82 -1.98 10.62
CA ASN A 379 53.04 -1.25 10.72
C ASN A 379 54.22 -2.20 10.45
N ASN A 380 54.76 -2.22 9.26
CA ASN A 380 56.07 -2.73 9.00
C ASN A 380 57.08 -1.61 9.18
N GLU A 381 57.69 -1.56 10.37
CA GLU A 381 59.01 -0.97 10.53
C GLU A 381 60.00 -1.82 9.77
N VAL A 382 60.69 -1.23 8.82
CA VAL A 382 61.97 -1.73 8.33
C VAL A 382 63.00 -0.67 8.62
N GLY A 383 63.80 -0.93 9.64
CA GLY A 383 65.04 -0.22 9.84
C GLY A 383 66.10 -0.71 8.84
N TYR A 384 66.81 0.20 8.33
CA TYR A 384 68.24 0.39 8.05
C TYR A 384 68.43 1.55 7.12
#